data_6b32fda797a54db8059394fb33afa3ef
#
_entry.id   6b32fda797a54db8059394fb33afa3ef
#
_cell.length_a   1.000
_cell.length_b   1.000
_cell.length_c   1.000
_cell.angle_alpha   90.00
_cell.angle_beta   90.00
_cell.angle_gamma   90.00
#
_symmetry.space_group_name_H-M   'P 1'
#
loop_
_entity.id
_entity.type
_entity.pdbx_description
1 polymer ?
#
loop_
_entity_poly.entity_id
_entity_poly.type
_entity_poly.pdbx_seq_one_letter_code
_entity_poly.pdbx_strand_id
1 'polypeptide(L)'
;SHVKNIISAFVRYAVDEDYISKDFTRNAKTYAAKESKRSDLKFLENDELEKLIQSVKESDATTSHMILIAIYSGARYAEIAGLTKDDFDFENNTININKSWQANDQEFKATKTKTSNRVIDMPHDIMELAKSWTFGERYAFESTTGLPPTNNAVNKQLRRYLEKNDSKIITFHGLRHTHASYLLSKDIAIQYVSERLGHADVNITLSVYTHLLDKKRSIETQKALDELQKL
;
A
#
# COMPACT_ATOMS: atom_id res chain seq x y z
N SER A 1 -18.35 8.38 -7.55
CA SER A 1 -18.52 7.78 -6.23
C SER A 1 -19.02 6.34 -6.37
N HIS A 2 -18.76 5.48 -5.41
CA HIS A 2 -19.17 4.06 -5.41
C HIS A 2 -20.70 3.91 -5.62
N VAL A 3 -21.49 4.74 -4.95
CA VAL A 3 -22.96 4.78 -5.09
C VAL A 3 -23.39 5.07 -6.53
N LYS A 4 -22.77 6.03 -7.21
CA LYS A 4 -23.06 6.30 -8.62
C LYS A 4 -22.81 5.08 -9.50
N ASN A 5 -21.71 4.38 -9.30
CA ASN A 5 -21.35 3.20 -10.09
C ASN A 5 -22.38 2.06 -9.93
N ILE A 6 -22.88 1.84 -8.70
CA ILE A 6 -23.93 0.86 -8.41
C ILE A 6 -25.23 1.26 -9.11
N ILE A 7 -25.66 2.51 -8.94
CA ILE A 7 -26.88 3.02 -9.58
C ILE A 7 -26.77 2.94 -11.09
N SER A 8 -25.61 3.33 -11.67
CA SER A 8 -25.43 3.27 -13.13
C SER A 8 -25.40 1.84 -13.68
N ALA A 9 -24.92 0.87 -12.91
CA ALA A 9 -25.00 -0.53 -13.31
C ALA A 9 -26.44 -1.03 -13.32
N PHE A 10 -27.22 -0.68 -12.29
CA PHE A 10 -28.63 -1.05 -12.18
C PHE A 10 -29.48 -0.40 -13.28
N VAL A 11 -29.25 0.88 -13.57
CA VAL A 11 -29.97 1.62 -14.63
C VAL A 11 -29.62 1.05 -16.01
N ARG A 12 -28.37 0.69 -16.27
CA ARG A 12 -27.99 0.01 -17.54
C ARG A 12 -28.71 -1.33 -17.70
N TYR A 13 -28.75 -2.16 -16.66
CA TYR A 13 -29.51 -3.40 -16.67
C TYR A 13 -31.00 -3.13 -17.00
N ALA A 14 -31.61 -2.11 -16.37
CA ALA A 14 -33.01 -1.76 -16.63
C ALA A 14 -33.25 -1.24 -18.04
N VAL A 15 -32.26 -0.61 -18.67
CA VAL A 15 -32.32 -0.22 -20.11
C VAL A 15 -32.18 -1.44 -21.01
N ASP A 16 -31.22 -2.34 -20.70
CA ASP A 16 -30.97 -3.55 -21.48
C ASP A 16 -32.17 -4.53 -21.45
N GLU A 17 -32.95 -4.52 -20.37
CA GLU A 17 -34.18 -5.32 -20.19
C GLU A 17 -35.45 -4.56 -20.57
N ASP A 18 -35.36 -3.41 -21.28
CA ASP A 18 -36.45 -2.56 -21.72
C ASP A 18 -37.43 -2.06 -20.62
N TYR A 19 -37.03 -2.08 -19.35
CA TYR A 19 -37.82 -1.50 -18.24
C TYR A 19 -37.85 0.02 -18.27
N ILE A 20 -36.77 0.63 -18.77
CA ILE A 20 -36.67 2.08 -18.98
C ILE A 20 -36.00 2.38 -20.34
N SER A 21 -36.43 3.44 -21.01
CA SER A 21 -35.98 3.76 -22.36
C SER A 21 -34.65 4.54 -22.41
N LYS A 22 -34.12 5.03 -21.28
CA LYS A 22 -32.96 5.91 -21.29
C LYS A 22 -32.14 5.83 -20.01
N ASP A 23 -30.81 5.68 -20.15
CA ASP A 23 -29.87 5.79 -19.04
C ASP A 23 -29.70 7.27 -18.62
N PHE A 24 -30.42 7.66 -17.56
CA PHE A 24 -30.33 9.00 -16.97
C PHE A 24 -29.07 9.23 -16.15
N THR A 25 -28.30 8.17 -15.83
CA THR A 25 -27.08 8.28 -15.02
C THR A 25 -25.85 8.66 -15.84
N ARG A 26 -25.92 8.56 -17.17
CA ARG A 26 -24.79 8.74 -18.09
C ARG A 26 -24.11 10.10 -17.93
N ASN A 27 -24.89 11.16 -17.71
CA ASN A 27 -24.40 12.52 -17.56
C ASN A 27 -24.45 13.02 -16.09
N ALA A 28 -24.78 12.17 -15.12
CA ALA A 28 -24.85 12.56 -13.73
C ALA A 28 -23.45 12.92 -13.20
N LYS A 29 -23.26 14.16 -12.77
CA LYS A 29 -22.04 14.60 -12.09
C LYS A 29 -22.20 14.34 -10.59
N THR A 30 -21.19 13.76 -9.96
CA THR A 30 -21.15 13.60 -8.50
C THR A 30 -20.24 14.66 -7.91
N TYR A 31 -20.74 15.38 -6.92
CA TYR A 31 -19.97 16.35 -6.16
C TYR A 31 -19.65 15.74 -4.79
N ALA A 32 -18.41 15.88 -4.33
CA ALA A 32 -18.06 15.50 -2.98
C ALA A 32 -18.65 16.52 -1.99
N ALA A 33 -19.41 16.04 -1.01
CA ALA A 33 -19.97 16.89 0.05
C ALA A 33 -18.88 17.41 1.04
N LYS A 34 -17.69 16.80 1.04
CA LYS A 34 -16.50 17.21 1.77
C LYS A 34 -15.29 17.07 0.87
N GLU A 35 -14.35 18.02 0.98
CA GLU A 35 -13.04 17.88 0.36
C GLU A 35 -12.37 16.57 0.81
N SER A 36 -11.72 15.86 -0.10
CA SER A 36 -10.92 14.70 0.28
C SER A 36 -9.84 15.16 1.25
N LYS A 37 -9.62 14.40 2.33
CA LYS A 37 -8.50 14.68 3.24
C LYS A 37 -7.23 14.88 2.42
N ARG A 38 -6.49 15.93 2.73
CA ARG A 38 -5.22 16.26 2.07
C ARG A 38 -4.29 15.05 2.06
N SER A 39 -3.49 14.90 1.01
CA SER A 39 -2.54 13.78 0.87
C SER A 39 -1.49 13.75 1.99
N ASP A 40 -1.12 14.92 2.52
CA ASP A 40 -0.20 15.10 3.63
C ASP A 40 -0.66 14.44 4.94
N LEU A 41 -1.97 14.18 5.08
CA LEU A 41 -2.54 13.48 6.24
C LEU A 41 -2.53 11.95 6.10
N LYS A 42 -1.98 11.41 5.01
CA LYS A 42 -2.10 9.98 4.68
C LYS A 42 -0.85 9.15 4.92
N PHE A 43 0.26 9.74 5.34
CA PHE A 43 1.51 9.05 5.62
C PHE A 43 2.17 9.55 6.91
N LEU A 44 3.10 8.76 7.45
CA LEU A 44 3.89 9.09 8.63
C LEU A 44 5.16 9.85 8.22
N GLU A 45 5.56 10.81 9.04
CA GLU A 45 6.89 11.40 8.97
C GLU A 45 7.95 10.44 9.52
N ASN A 46 9.23 10.75 9.31
CA ASN A 46 10.32 9.80 9.61
C ASN A 46 10.37 9.39 11.09
N ASP A 47 10.20 10.32 12.02
CA ASP A 47 10.21 10.06 13.45
C ASP A 47 9.00 9.22 13.90
N GLU A 48 7.83 9.45 13.33
CA GLU A 48 6.63 8.64 13.57
C GLU A 48 6.80 7.21 13.03
N LEU A 49 7.44 7.08 11.86
CA LEU A 49 7.74 5.79 11.24
C LEU A 49 8.73 4.98 12.09
N GLU A 50 9.80 5.60 12.60
CA GLU A 50 10.78 4.95 13.46
C GLU A 50 10.14 4.43 14.75
N LYS A 51 9.31 5.23 15.43
CA LYS A 51 8.55 4.81 16.61
C LYS A 51 7.62 3.63 16.32
N LEU A 52 6.95 3.66 15.16
CA LEU A 52 6.09 2.56 14.74
C LEU A 52 6.89 1.27 14.53
N ILE A 53 8.02 1.33 13.81
CA ILE A 53 8.91 0.18 13.56
C ILE A 53 9.36 -0.44 14.88
N GLN A 54 9.80 0.37 15.84
CA GLN A 54 10.20 -0.09 17.16
C GLN A 54 9.06 -0.87 17.83
N SER A 55 7.87 -0.25 17.93
CA SER A 55 6.71 -0.87 18.58
C SER A 55 6.26 -2.17 17.92
N VAL A 56 6.41 -2.26 16.59
CA VAL A 56 6.00 -3.44 15.82
C VAL A 56 7.02 -4.57 15.97
N LYS A 57 8.33 -4.27 15.99
CA LYS A 57 9.41 -5.26 16.19
C LYS A 57 9.36 -5.93 17.57
N GLU A 58 8.80 -5.27 18.58
CA GLU A 58 8.66 -5.80 19.95
C GLU A 58 7.48 -6.79 20.11
N SER A 59 6.73 -7.07 19.04
CA SER A 59 5.48 -7.84 19.11
C SER A 59 5.47 -9.05 18.18
N ASP A 60 5.18 -10.22 18.72
CA ASP A 60 5.03 -11.47 17.96
C ASP A 60 3.61 -11.66 17.35
N ALA A 61 2.74 -10.66 17.44
CA ALA A 61 1.41 -10.76 16.87
C ALA A 61 1.45 -10.80 15.33
N THR A 62 0.74 -11.73 14.73
CA THR A 62 0.63 -11.88 13.26
C THR A 62 0.27 -10.56 12.55
N THR A 63 -0.61 -9.76 13.16
CA THR A 63 -0.95 -8.43 12.63
C THR A 63 0.22 -7.46 12.64
N SER A 64 1.15 -7.59 13.60
CA SER A 64 2.37 -6.80 13.68
C SER A 64 3.36 -7.20 12.60
N HIS A 65 3.52 -8.49 12.36
CA HIS A 65 4.33 -9.01 11.24
C HIS A 65 3.82 -8.47 9.89
N MET A 66 2.50 -8.48 9.67
CA MET A 66 1.89 -7.89 8.45
C MET A 66 2.18 -6.39 8.33
N ILE A 67 2.11 -5.63 9.43
CA ILE A 67 2.43 -4.20 9.46
C ILE A 67 3.91 -3.98 9.13
N LEU A 68 4.82 -4.78 9.71
CA LEU A 68 6.25 -4.68 9.44
C LEU A 68 6.56 -4.93 7.96
N ILE A 69 6.02 -6.00 7.38
CA ILE A 69 6.17 -6.28 5.94
C ILE A 69 5.61 -5.14 5.10
N ALA A 70 4.45 -4.56 5.47
CA ALA A 70 3.89 -3.42 4.73
C ALA A 70 4.80 -2.18 4.75
N ILE A 71 5.43 -1.88 5.90
CA ILE A 71 6.36 -0.76 6.04
C ILE A 71 7.55 -0.93 5.08
N TYR A 72 8.16 -2.12 5.03
CA TYR A 72 9.39 -2.34 4.26
C TYR A 72 9.16 -2.71 2.79
N SER A 73 8.00 -3.26 2.43
CA SER A 73 7.70 -3.65 1.05
C SER A 73 6.84 -2.63 0.28
N GLY A 74 6.04 -1.83 0.98
CA GLY A 74 4.99 -1.00 0.38
C GLY A 74 3.86 -1.79 -0.27
N ALA A 75 3.77 -3.12 -0.03
CA ALA A 75 2.76 -3.98 -0.62
C ALA A 75 1.35 -3.66 -0.10
N ARG A 76 0.32 -4.00 -0.90
CA ARG A 76 -1.09 -3.81 -0.51
C ARG A 76 -1.50 -4.84 0.53
N TYR A 77 -2.51 -4.52 1.35
CA TYR A 77 -3.04 -5.47 2.33
C TYR A 77 -3.37 -6.84 1.70
N ALA A 78 -4.08 -6.87 0.57
CA ALA A 78 -4.47 -8.10 -0.08
C ALA A 78 -3.27 -8.91 -0.63
N GLU A 79 -2.19 -8.25 -1.02
CA GLU A 79 -0.93 -8.87 -1.43
C GLU A 79 -0.26 -9.53 -0.23
N ILE A 80 -0.12 -8.81 0.90
CA ILE A 80 0.48 -9.35 2.13
C ILE A 80 -0.36 -10.47 2.74
N ALA A 81 -1.69 -10.32 2.77
CA ALA A 81 -2.59 -11.36 3.25
C ALA A 81 -2.57 -12.61 2.37
N GLY A 82 -2.17 -12.48 1.10
CA GLY A 82 -2.00 -13.59 0.16
C GLY A 82 -0.63 -14.24 0.17
N LEU A 83 0.34 -13.79 0.98
CA LEU A 83 1.65 -14.42 1.06
C LEU A 83 1.57 -15.81 1.67
N THR A 84 2.41 -16.69 1.19
CA THR A 84 2.71 -18.00 1.76
C THR A 84 4.17 -18.03 2.22
N LYS A 85 4.57 -19.04 2.99
CA LYS A 85 5.96 -19.20 3.41
C LYS A 85 6.92 -19.27 2.22
N ASP A 86 6.50 -19.92 1.13
CA ASP A 86 7.30 -20.10 -0.08
C ASP A 86 7.55 -18.79 -0.88
N ASP A 87 6.80 -17.73 -0.55
CA ASP A 87 7.04 -16.41 -1.15
C ASP A 87 8.22 -15.65 -0.50
N PHE A 88 8.77 -16.17 0.62
CA PHE A 88 9.92 -15.60 1.31
C PHE A 88 11.19 -16.34 0.90
N ASP A 89 12.07 -15.67 0.18
CA ASP A 89 13.41 -16.15 -0.11
C ASP A 89 14.40 -15.55 0.90
N PHE A 90 14.71 -16.33 1.90
CA PHE A 90 15.60 -15.93 3.00
C PHE A 90 17.08 -15.94 2.61
N GLU A 91 17.46 -16.61 1.52
CA GLU A 91 18.83 -16.63 1.03
C GLU A 91 19.15 -15.34 0.28
N ASN A 92 18.21 -14.90 -0.57
CA ASN A 92 18.36 -13.69 -1.38
C ASN A 92 17.74 -12.45 -0.72
N ASN A 93 17.12 -12.60 0.46
CA ASN A 93 16.40 -11.53 1.17
C ASN A 93 15.32 -10.88 0.31
N THR A 94 14.46 -11.68 -0.31
CA THR A 94 13.38 -11.17 -1.16
C THR A 94 12.01 -11.73 -0.79
N ILE A 95 10.96 -11.00 -1.19
CA ILE A 95 9.57 -11.45 -1.08
C ILE A 95 8.94 -11.39 -2.47
N ASN A 96 8.33 -12.51 -2.90
CA ASN A 96 7.67 -12.64 -4.19
C ASN A 96 6.18 -12.28 -4.06
N ILE A 97 5.77 -11.17 -4.65
CA ILE A 97 4.36 -10.76 -4.73
C ILE A 97 3.79 -11.28 -6.06
N ASN A 98 3.07 -12.39 -6.03
CA ASN A 98 2.53 -13.06 -7.22
C ASN A 98 1.02 -13.33 -7.16
N LYS A 99 0.38 -13.07 -6.02
CA LYS A 99 -1.03 -13.31 -5.76
C LYS A 99 -1.61 -12.30 -4.77
N SER A 100 -2.92 -12.31 -4.63
CA SER A 100 -3.64 -11.50 -3.66
C SER A 100 -4.77 -12.29 -3.00
N TRP A 101 -5.01 -12.01 -1.73
CA TRP A 101 -6.13 -12.57 -0.97
C TRP A 101 -7.44 -11.84 -1.29
N GLN A 102 -8.50 -12.61 -1.57
CA GLN A 102 -9.86 -12.09 -1.74
C GLN A 102 -10.71 -12.51 -0.55
N ALA A 103 -11.01 -11.59 0.33
CA ALA A 103 -11.73 -11.88 1.58
C ALA A 103 -13.16 -12.40 1.37
N ASN A 104 -13.85 -11.97 0.30
CA ASN A 104 -15.21 -12.40 0.02
C ASN A 104 -15.28 -13.86 -0.45
N ASP A 105 -14.32 -14.27 -1.24
CA ASP A 105 -14.28 -15.61 -1.84
C ASP A 105 -13.44 -16.58 -0.98
N GLN A 106 -12.68 -16.05 -0.01
CA GLN A 106 -11.68 -16.76 0.81
C GLN A 106 -10.68 -17.55 -0.05
N GLU A 107 -10.25 -16.96 -1.15
CA GLU A 107 -9.38 -17.58 -2.14
C GLU A 107 -8.23 -16.65 -2.56
N PHE A 108 -7.19 -17.27 -3.11
CA PHE A 108 -6.17 -16.56 -3.84
C PHE A 108 -6.67 -16.17 -5.22
N LYS A 109 -6.38 -14.95 -5.63
CA LYS A 109 -6.49 -14.53 -7.03
C LYS A 109 -5.13 -14.11 -7.55
N ALA A 110 -4.86 -14.45 -8.80
CA ALA A 110 -3.73 -13.88 -9.51
C ALA A 110 -3.80 -12.36 -9.47
N THR A 111 -2.67 -11.70 -9.45
CA THR A 111 -2.63 -10.24 -9.49
C THR A 111 -3.29 -9.73 -10.79
N LYS A 112 -3.97 -8.59 -10.71
CA LYS A 112 -4.79 -8.05 -11.82
C LYS A 112 -3.99 -7.67 -13.07
N THR A 113 -2.69 -7.42 -12.94
CA THR A 113 -1.81 -6.99 -14.05
C THR A 113 -0.46 -7.70 -13.95
N LYS A 114 0.24 -7.85 -15.08
CA LYS A 114 1.61 -8.40 -15.11
C LYS A 114 2.57 -7.60 -14.22
N THR A 115 2.41 -6.29 -14.16
CA THR A 115 3.23 -5.38 -13.33
C THR A 115 3.00 -5.53 -11.83
N SER A 116 1.91 -6.18 -11.43
CA SER A 116 1.64 -6.49 -10.01
C SER A 116 2.45 -7.68 -9.52
N ASN A 117 2.89 -8.58 -10.42
CA ASN A 117 3.84 -9.64 -10.07
C ASN A 117 5.24 -9.02 -10.00
N ARG A 118 5.85 -9.11 -8.84
CA ARG A 118 7.17 -8.53 -8.61
C ARG A 118 7.88 -9.21 -7.44
N VAL A 119 9.19 -9.24 -7.50
CA VAL A 119 10.06 -9.60 -6.39
C VAL A 119 10.53 -8.32 -5.71
N ILE A 120 10.45 -8.28 -4.41
CA ILE A 120 10.80 -7.11 -3.59
C ILE A 120 12.01 -7.45 -2.73
N ASP A 121 13.12 -6.75 -2.94
CA ASP A 121 14.29 -6.85 -2.06
C ASP A 121 13.95 -6.29 -0.67
N MET A 122 14.29 -7.02 0.37
CA MET A 122 14.04 -6.67 1.75
C MET A 122 15.36 -6.47 2.51
N PRO A 123 15.40 -5.60 3.52
CA PRO A 123 16.57 -5.50 4.37
C PRO A 123 16.87 -6.82 5.06
N HIS A 124 18.15 -7.18 5.12
CA HIS A 124 18.61 -8.45 5.71
C HIS A 124 18.13 -8.64 7.15
N ASP A 125 18.21 -7.60 8.00
CA ASP A 125 17.76 -7.64 9.40
C ASP A 125 16.25 -7.94 9.54
N ILE A 126 15.43 -7.50 8.59
CA ILE A 126 13.99 -7.77 8.56
C ILE A 126 13.72 -9.22 8.12
N MET A 127 14.49 -9.74 7.18
CA MET A 127 14.35 -11.14 6.75
C MET A 127 14.87 -12.11 7.81
N GLU A 128 15.95 -11.77 8.51
CA GLU A 128 16.42 -12.55 9.67
C GLU A 128 15.40 -12.55 10.82
N LEU A 129 14.76 -11.41 11.10
CA LEU A 129 13.65 -11.36 12.05
C LEU A 129 12.50 -12.25 11.58
N ALA A 130 12.12 -12.18 10.30
CA ALA A 130 11.03 -12.98 9.74
C ALA A 130 11.30 -14.50 9.80
N LYS A 131 12.55 -14.95 9.75
CA LYS A 131 12.89 -16.38 9.96
C LYS A 131 12.45 -16.92 11.33
N SER A 132 12.40 -16.05 12.33
CA SER A 132 11.98 -16.44 13.69
C SER A 132 10.45 -16.54 13.85
N TRP A 133 9.68 -16.07 12.85
CA TRP A 133 8.22 -16.07 12.94
C TRP A 133 7.62 -17.47 12.74
N THR A 134 6.51 -17.70 13.38
CA THR A 134 5.67 -18.86 13.09
C THR A 134 4.79 -18.56 11.89
N PHE A 135 5.07 -19.17 10.75
CA PHE A 135 4.24 -19.12 9.57
C PHE A 135 3.08 -20.10 9.69
N GLY A 136 1.92 -19.73 9.12
CA GLY A 136 0.80 -20.62 8.99
C GLY A 136 1.02 -21.69 7.90
N GLU A 137 0.12 -22.67 7.83
CA GLU A 137 0.23 -23.78 6.87
C GLU A 137 -0.12 -23.34 5.44
N ARG A 138 -1.17 -22.56 5.28
CA ARG A 138 -1.66 -22.11 3.96
C ARG A 138 -1.27 -20.68 3.65
N TYR A 139 -1.30 -19.82 4.65
CA TYR A 139 -0.93 -18.38 4.51
C TYR A 139 0.24 -18.10 5.42
N ALA A 140 1.16 -17.25 4.99
CA ALA A 140 2.26 -16.83 5.86
C ALA A 140 1.75 -16.21 7.17
N PHE A 141 0.64 -15.49 7.09
CA PHE A 141 0.02 -14.80 8.21
C PHE A 141 -1.37 -15.37 8.49
N GLU A 142 -1.45 -16.35 9.37
CA GLU A 142 -2.72 -16.94 9.80
C GLU A 142 -3.15 -16.44 11.17
N SER A 143 -4.45 -16.21 11.34
CA SER A 143 -5.09 -16.02 12.61
C SER A 143 -5.48 -17.38 13.21
N THR A 144 -6.04 -17.38 14.41
CA THR A 144 -6.58 -18.60 15.07
C THR A 144 -7.67 -19.30 14.26
N THR A 145 -8.23 -18.67 13.24
CA THR A 145 -9.24 -19.26 12.34
C THR A 145 -8.62 -19.94 11.11
N GLY A 146 -7.30 -19.99 10.98
CA GLY A 146 -6.62 -20.51 9.78
C GLY A 146 -6.72 -19.60 8.56
N LEU A 147 -7.26 -18.38 8.72
CA LEU A 147 -7.37 -17.37 7.67
C LEU A 147 -6.51 -16.15 7.99
N PRO A 148 -6.09 -15.37 6.97
CA PRO A 148 -5.36 -14.14 7.23
C PRO A 148 -6.16 -13.17 8.11
N PRO A 149 -5.50 -12.45 9.05
CA PRO A 149 -6.15 -11.41 9.83
C PRO A 149 -6.86 -10.40 8.94
N THR A 150 -8.10 -10.05 9.25
CA THR A 150 -8.88 -9.10 8.43
C THR A 150 -8.22 -7.72 8.36
N ASN A 151 -8.48 -6.97 7.29
CA ASN A 151 -7.99 -5.59 7.16
C ASN A 151 -8.39 -4.72 8.35
N ASN A 152 -9.59 -4.93 8.92
CA ASN A 152 -10.04 -4.23 10.11
C ASN A 152 -9.22 -4.60 11.35
N ALA A 153 -8.86 -5.88 11.53
CA ALA A 153 -8.02 -6.33 12.64
C ALA A 153 -6.63 -5.69 12.58
N VAL A 154 -6.00 -5.71 11.39
CA VAL A 154 -4.69 -5.10 11.18
C VAL A 154 -4.74 -3.58 11.37
N ASN A 155 -5.77 -2.89 10.85
CA ASN A 155 -5.95 -1.46 11.08
C ASN A 155 -6.19 -1.12 12.55
N LYS A 156 -6.92 -1.97 13.31
CA LYS A 156 -7.12 -1.79 14.75
C LYS A 156 -5.80 -1.88 15.50
N GLN A 157 -4.93 -2.84 15.15
CA GLN A 157 -3.61 -2.99 15.76
C GLN A 157 -2.69 -1.82 15.39
N LEU A 158 -2.63 -1.44 14.11
CA LEU A 158 -1.87 -0.28 13.65
C LEU A 158 -2.28 0.98 14.41
N ARG A 159 -3.57 1.22 14.54
CA ARG A 159 -4.11 2.38 15.28
C ARG A 159 -3.64 2.38 16.74
N ARG A 160 -3.63 1.23 17.43
CA ARG A 160 -3.13 1.13 18.82
C ARG A 160 -1.66 1.55 18.94
N TYR A 161 -0.81 1.14 18.00
CA TYR A 161 0.59 1.55 17.99
C TYR A 161 0.74 3.05 17.76
N LEU A 162 0.00 3.60 16.80
CA LEU A 162 0.06 5.02 16.50
C LEU A 162 -0.45 5.89 17.66
N GLU A 163 -1.54 5.48 18.32
CA GLU A 163 -2.06 6.14 19.52
C GLU A 163 -1.05 6.07 20.69
N LYS A 164 -0.42 4.90 20.92
CA LYS A 164 0.60 4.72 21.96
C LYS A 164 1.82 5.63 21.73
N ASN A 165 2.18 5.86 20.47
CA ASN A 165 3.35 6.64 20.08
C ASN A 165 3.05 8.14 19.86
N ASP A 166 1.84 8.59 20.14
CA ASP A 166 1.37 9.96 19.85
C ASP A 166 1.64 10.36 18.39
N SER A 167 1.41 9.43 17.48
CA SER A 167 1.67 9.58 16.05
C SER A 167 0.37 9.77 15.27
N LYS A 168 0.48 10.34 14.08
CA LYS A 168 -0.61 10.55 13.15
C LYS A 168 -1.35 9.25 12.85
N ILE A 169 -2.68 9.24 12.97
CA ILE A 169 -3.49 8.06 12.67
C ILE A 169 -3.64 7.89 11.16
N ILE A 170 -3.07 6.82 10.65
CA ILE A 170 -3.18 6.37 9.27
C ILE A 170 -3.84 5.00 9.17
N THR A 171 -4.22 4.61 7.96
CA THR A 171 -4.69 3.25 7.68
C THR A 171 -3.55 2.36 7.20
N PHE A 172 -3.77 1.05 7.10
CA PHE A 172 -2.80 0.13 6.52
C PHE A 172 -2.36 0.54 5.10
N HIS A 173 -3.29 1.06 4.29
CA HIS A 173 -2.92 1.63 2.99
C HIS A 173 -2.03 2.87 3.10
N GLY A 174 -2.15 3.62 4.20
CA GLY A 174 -1.25 4.73 4.52
C GLY A 174 0.21 4.31 4.71
N LEU A 175 0.49 3.06 5.13
CA LEU A 175 1.85 2.52 5.21
C LEU A 175 2.53 2.45 3.84
N ARG A 176 1.78 2.12 2.80
CA ARG A 176 2.28 2.16 1.42
C ARG A 176 2.63 3.59 0.98
N HIS A 177 1.81 4.57 1.37
CA HIS A 177 2.15 5.99 1.14
C HIS A 177 3.39 6.40 1.95
N THR A 178 3.51 5.95 3.21
CA THR A 178 4.68 6.19 4.04
C THR A 178 5.94 5.61 3.41
N HIS A 179 5.90 4.35 2.95
CA HIS A 179 7.01 3.69 2.25
C HIS A 179 7.48 4.49 1.03
N ALA A 180 6.55 4.88 0.17
CA ALA A 180 6.89 5.65 -1.03
C ALA A 180 7.43 7.05 -0.69
N SER A 181 6.79 7.76 0.24
CA SER A 181 7.24 9.09 0.69
C SER A 181 8.64 9.03 1.30
N TYR A 182 8.91 7.99 2.10
CA TYR A 182 10.22 7.77 2.70
C TYR A 182 11.30 7.58 1.64
N LEU A 183 11.10 6.68 0.66
CA LEU A 183 12.07 6.43 -0.41
C LEU A 183 12.30 7.68 -1.27
N LEU A 184 11.25 8.38 -1.65
CA LEU A 184 11.34 9.64 -2.41
C LEU A 184 12.03 10.74 -1.61
N SER A 185 11.88 10.77 -0.27
CA SER A 185 12.59 11.71 0.59
C SER A 185 14.11 11.47 0.61
N LYS A 186 14.53 10.23 0.36
CA LYS A 186 15.93 9.78 0.29
C LYS A 186 16.50 9.79 -1.14
N ASP A 187 15.90 10.54 -2.05
CA ASP A 187 16.32 10.70 -3.44
C ASP A 187 16.32 9.42 -4.29
N ILE A 188 15.56 8.39 -3.88
CA ILE A 188 15.34 7.19 -4.68
C ILE A 188 14.46 7.56 -5.89
N ALA A 189 14.89 7.13 -7.09
CA ALA A 189 14.21 7.43 -8.33
C ALA A 189 12.73 7.01 -8.32
N ILE A 190 11.85 7.92 -8.75
CA ILE A 190 10.39 7.69 -8.76
C ILE A 190 9.99 6.47 -9.57
N GLN A 191 10.74 6.17 -10.65
CA GLN A 191 10.51 5.00 -11.46
C GLN A 191 10.71 3.71 -10.66
N TYR A 192 11.84 3.59 -9.94
CA TYR A 192 12.10 2.45 -9.05
C TYR A 192 11.03 2.31 -7.98
N VAL A 193 10.62 3.42 -7.34
CA VAL A 193 9.56 3.40 -6.34
C VAL A 193 8.24 2.91 -6.95
N SER A 194 7.90 3.36 -8.16
CA SER A 194 6.70 2.93 -8.88
C SER A 194 6.69 1.44 -9.19
N GLU A 195 7.81 0.91 -9.70
CA GLU A 195 8.01 -0.52 -9.98
C GLU A 195 7.91 -1.35 -8.70
N ARG A 196 8.61 -0.95 -7.64
CA ARG A 196 8.57 -1.59 -6.32
C ARG A 196 7.16 -1.64 -5.74
N LEU A 197 6.37 -0.60 -5.93
CA LEU A 197 4.97 -0.58 -5.54
C LEU A 197 4.08 -1.45 -6.46
N GLY A 198 4.48 -1.77 -7.67
CA GLY A 198 3.68 -2.46 -8.67
C GLY A 198 2.57 -1.57 -9.24
N HIS A 199 2.89 -0.31 -9.54
CA HIS A 199 2.01 0.55 -10.31
C HIS A 199 2.17 0.24 -11.81
N ALA A 200 1.05 0.19 -12.53
CA ALA A 200 1.06 -0.05 -13.98
C ALA A 200 1.65 1.14 -14.77
N ASP A 201 1.61 2.34 -14.17
CA ASP A 201 2.09 3.59 -14.76
C ASP A 201 2.75 4.44 -13.66
N VAL A 202 3.94 4.97 -13.96
CA VAL A 202 4.69 5.88 -13.08
C VAL A 202 3.90 7.15 -12.75
N ASN A 203 3.01 7.58 -13.64
CA ASN A 203 2.14 8.72 -13.43
C ASN A 203 1.22 8.57 -12.21
N ILE A 204 0.89 7.34 -11.82
CA ILE A 204 0.14 7.06 -10.58
C ILE A 204 0.97 7.51 -9.38
N THR A 205 2.25 7.13 -9.34
CA THR A 205 3.18 7.55 -8.29
C THR A 205 3.41 9.06 -8.34
N LEU A 206 3.67 9.60 -9.52
CA LEU A 206 3.91 11.03 -9.72
C LEU A 206 2.73 11.87 -9.20
N SER A 207 1.49 11.57 -9.60
CA SER A 207 0.30 12.33 -9.21
C SER A 207 0.05 12.34 -7.70
N VAL A 208 0.39 11.25 -7.01
CA VAL A 208 0.21 11.13 -5.56
C VAL A 208 1.28 11.89 -4.79
N TYR A 209 2.53 11.93 -5.29
CA TYR A 209 3.70 12.46 -4.57
C TYR A 209 4.26 13.76 -5.17
N THR A 210 3.57 14.41 -6.10
CA THR A 210 3.97 15.69 -6.72
C THR A 210 4.38 16.73 -5.68
N HIS A 211 3.64 16.86 -4.58
CA HIS A 211 3.91 17.83 -3.52
C HIS A 211 5.26 17.63 -2.81
N LEU A 212 5.77 16.38 -2.73
CA LEU A 212 7.11 16.10 -2.19
C LEU A 212 8.20 16.49 -3.20
N LEU A 213 7.94 16.27 -4.48
CA LEU A 213 8.85 16.65 -5.56
C LEU A 213 8.93 18.17 -5.70
N ASP A 214 7.80 18.87 -5.57
CA ASP A 214 7.76 20.33 -5.59
C ASP A 214 8.58 20.97 -4.46
N LYS A 215 8.54 20.40 -3.24
CA LYS A 215 9.37 20.86 -2.12
C LYS A 215 10.88 20.76 -2.42
N LYS A 216 11.30 19.78 -3.22
CA LYS A 216 12.71 19.58 -3.59
C LYS A 216 13.14 20.41 -4.80
N ARG A 217 12.20 20.97 -5.56
CA ARG A 217 12.48 21.65 -6.83
C ARG A 217 13.52 22.78 -6.72
N SER A 218 13.47 23.57 -5.64
CA SER A 218 14.45 24.65 -5.44
C SER A 218 15.87 24.13 -5.24
N ILE A 219 16.02 23.02 -4.49
CA ILE A 219 17.30 22.36 -4.25
C ILE A 219 17.85 21.77 -5.55
N GLU A 220 17.01 21.08 -6.30
CA GLU A 220 17.37 20.48 -7.59
C GLU A 220 17.71 21.55 -8.64
N THR A 221 17.00 22.67 -8.64
CA THR A 221 17.32 23.82 -9.51
C THR A 221 18.73 24.34 -9.20
N GLN A 222 19.08 24.54 -7.93
CA GLN A 222 20.41 25.02 -7.55
C GLN A 222 21.50 24.01 -7.94
N LYS A 223 21.31 22.72 -7.66
CA LYS A 223 22.25 21.66 -8.09
C LYS A 223 22.47 21.69 -9.61
N ALA A 224 21.38 21.80 -10.38
CA ALA A 224 21.49 21.85 -11.85
C ALA A 224 22.29 23.08 -12.32
N LEU A 225 22.06 24.24 -11.72
CA LEU A 225 22.83 25.46 -12.05
C LEU A 225 24.30 25.32 -11.69
N ASP A 226 24.61 24.72 -10.52
CA ASP A 226 25.99 24.50 -10.08
C ASP A 226 26.74 23.53 -11.02
N GLU A 227 26.03 22.48 -11.55
CA GLU A 227 26.63 21.56 -12.54
C GLU A 227 26.82 22.23 -13.91
N LEU A 228 25.84 23.03 -14.36
CA LEU A 228 25.97 23.76 -15.64
C LEU A 228 27.08 24.83 -15.63
N GLN A 229 27.39 25.40 -14.46
CA GLN A 229 28.53 26.35 -14.35
C GLN A 229 29.91 25.72 -14.51
N LYS A 230 30.00 24.36 -14.44
CA LYS A 230 31.27 23.63 -14.62
C LYS A 230 31.58 23.33 -16.09
N LEU A 231 30.64 23.62 -17.03
CA LEU A 231 30.81 23.47 -18.48
C LEU A 231 31.58 24.65 -19.08
#